data_1eb391b88ddd4c7b8b9c34513fc3ad07
#
_entry.id   1eb391b88ddd4c7b8b9c34513fc3ad07
#
_cell.length_a   1.000
_cell.length_b   1.000
_cell.length_c   1.000
_cell.angle_alpha   90.00
_cell.angle_beta   90.00
_cell.angle_gamma   90.00
#
_symmetry.space_group_name_H-M   'P 1'
#
loop_
_entity.id
_entity.type
_entity.pdbx_description
1 polymer ?
#
loop_
_entity_poly.entity_id
_entity_poly.type
_entity_poly.pdbx_seq_one_letter_code
_entity_poly.pdbx_strand_id
1 'polypeptide(L)'
;VASVQGARADPVPGARDTRARYRRILRFAAWHLAVTWWFELALPRFGLRRIADRNRSKRMRRFAQRFHVLAVELGGLMIKVGQFMSSRLDVLPPEITAELEGLQDEVPPVPFPAIRALAESEFGAPLEAVFASVEEIPIAAASLGQAHRAQLLPGNAADVGLSNVVVKVQRPGINAIVDVDLAALRKVGGWLSRIRIVSSRADVPALVKEFAATSLEEIDYLHEAASAERFAADFDDDGRVAVPVVVWERTTRRVLTLEDVTAIKITDAQALRAAGIDPAEVAPVFASVMFDQLFTNGFFHADPHPGNIFITPVSDASAEHPWKLTFIDFGMMGEVPPKTRSGLRKLLIAAAARDGKGLVAAISDIGVLVPTADTAALERAMTHLFGRFGGMGFAELRDVDPREFRDFGLEFGDVVRSLPFQLPENFLLIIRAMSLTSGVCSSLDPKFNLWDSVEPYAAQLLRDERGNLVKDLGSQVLDVASVALRLPKRLDGLLTRIDEGSLQVANPRLERQLARLNRTARRAVAALIFGAVLIAGAVVRGSDLVLGNVLMIGSVLPLLYGLWAGRRRR
;
A
#
# COMPACT_ATOMS: atom_id res chain seq x y z
N VAL A 1 -17.70 -32.66 -24.77
CA VAL A 1 -16.64 -32.89 -25.74
C VAL A 1 -16.82 -31.84 -26.83
N ALA A 2 -16.23 -30.67 -26.68
CA ALA A 2 -16.13 -29.65 -27.73
C ALA A 2 -14.66 -29.57 -28.13
N SER A 3 -14.38 -29.77 -29.40
CA SER A 3 -13.07 -29.77 -30.03
C SER A 3 -12.35 -28.44 -29.78
N VAL A 4 -11.27 -28.46 -29.02
CA VAL A 4 -10.31 -27.37 -28.89
C VAL A 4 -9.52 -27.32 -30.22
N GLN A 5 -9.95 -26.46 -31.13
CA GLN A 5 -9.18 -26.10 -32.31
C GLN A 5 -7.98 -25.25 -31.90
N GLY A 6 -6.79 -25.78 -32.18
CA GLY A 6 -5.47 -25.16 -32.33
C GLY A 6 -5.30 -23.70 -31.88
N ALA A 7 -5.06 -23.47 -30.56
CA ALA A 7 -4.47 -22.22 -30.11
C ALA A 7 -3.05 -22.13 -30.67
N ARG A 8 -2.82 -21.21 -31.61
CA ARG A 8 -1.47 -20.84 -32.06
C ARG A 8 -0.69 -20.36 -30.84
N ALA A 9 0.48 -20.96 -30.63
CA ALA A 9 1.45 -20.47 -29.67
C ALA A 9 1.66 -18.96 -29.90
N ASP A 10 1.39 -18.13 -28.89
CA ASP A 10 1.72 -16.72 -28.96
C ASP A 10 3.25 -16.63 -29.06
N PRO A 11 3.82 -16.20 -30.19
CA PRO A 11 5.25 -16.02 -30.30
C PRO A 11 5.70 -14.93 -29.35
N VAL A 12 6.94 -15.02 -28.84
CA VAL A 12 7.59 -13.90 -28.13
C VAL A 12 7.27 -12.61 -28.88
N PRO A 13 6.63 -11.62 -28.26
CA PRO A 13 6.08 -10.48 -28.98
C PRO A 13 7.20 -9.73 -29.71
N GLY A 14 7.10 -9.68 -31.01
CA GLY A 14 8.05 -8.97 -31.87
C GLY A 14 7.97 -7.45 -31.65
N ALA A 15 8.99 -6.71 -32.07
CA ALA A 15 9.03 -5.24 -31.95
C ALA A 15 7.83 -4.54 -32.65
N ARG A 16 7.14 -5.21 -33.60
CA ARG A 16 5.91 -4.71 -34.23
C ARG A 16 4.71 -4.88 -33.28
N ASP A 17 4.61 -6.00 -32.59
CA ASP A 17 3.51 -6.32 -31.67
C ASP A 17 3.57 -5.42 -30.43
N THR A 18 4.75 -5.18 -29.87
CA THR A 18 4.97 -4.27 -28.75
C THR A 18 4.60 -2.83 -29.09
N ARG A 19 4.94 -2.35 -30.30
CA ARG A 19 4.53 -1.02 -30.79
C ARG A 19 3.01 -0.92 -31.02
N ALA A 20 2.39 -1.97 -31.54
CA ALA A 20 0.94 -2.02 -31.73
C ALA A 20 0.21 -1.99 -30.38
N ARG A 21 0.67 -2.76 -29.40
CA ARG A 21 0.20 -2.76 -28.02
C ARG A 21 0.30 -1.38 -27.36
N TYR A 22 1.47 -0.75 -27.41
CA TYR A 22 1.70 0.62 -26.91
C TYR A 22 0.70 1.63 -27.51
N ARG A 23 0.56 1.64 -28.84
CA ARG A 23 -0.37 2.52 -29.54
C ARG A 23 -1.82 2.26 -29.16
N ARG A 24 -2.20 1.01 -28.91
CA ARG A 24 -3.56 0.62 -28.51
C ARG A 24 -3.91 1.17 -27.15
N ILE A 25 -3.01 1.03 -26.17
CA ILE A 25 -3.16 1.60 -24.82
C ILE A 25 -3.30 3.13 -24.90
N LEU A 26 -2.38 3.80 -25.61
CA LEU A 26 -2.42 5.25 -25.74
C LEU A 26 -3.67 5.76 -26.48
N ARG A 27 -4.14 5.09 -27.53
CA ARG A 27 -5.38 5.46 -28.24
C ARG A 27 -6.60 5.33 -27.34
N PHE A 28 -6.68 4.24 -26.59
CA PHE A 28 -7.72 4.04 -25.59
C PHE A 28 -7.73 5.17 -24.55
N ALA A 29 -6.59 5.45 -23.95
CA ALA A 29 -6.44 6.51 -22.95
C ALA A 29 -6.77 7.89 -23.55
N ALA A 30 -6.21 8.24 -24.70
CA ALA A 30 -6.44 9.53 -25.36
C ALA A 30 -7.93 9.77 -25.68
N TRP A 31 -8.61 8.74 -26.21
CA TRP A 31 -10.05 8.83 -26.49
C TRP A 31 -10.87 9.09 -25.22
N HIS A 32 -10.62 8.32 -24.17
CA HIS A 32 -11.39 8.47 -22.93
C HIS A 32 -11.06 9.77 -22.20
N LEU A 33 -9.80 10.22 -22.26
CA LEU A 33 -9.42 11.54 -21.76
C LEU A 33 -10.10 12.67 -22.52
N ALA A 34 -10.20 12.58 -23.85
CA ALA A 34 -10.91 13.56 -24.66
C ALA A 34 -12.41 13.60 -24.33
N VAL A 35 -13.03 12.42 -24.17
CA VAL A 35 -14.45 12.32 -23.76
C VAL A 35 -14.65 12.89 -22.35
N THR A 36 -13.79 12.55 -21.38
CA THR A 36 -13.87 13.08 -20.02
C THR A 36 -13.66 14.59 -20.01
N TRP A 37 -12.65 15.09 -20.73
CA TRP A 37 -12.40 16.52 -20.85
C TRP A 37 -13.61 17.25 -21.44
N TRP A 38 -14.25 16.71 -22.46
CA TRP A 38 -15.43 17.30 -23.08
C TRP A 38 -16.60 17.40 -22.10
N PHE A 39 -16.95 16.30 -21.43
CA PHE A 39 -18.12 16.26 -20.55
C PHE A 39 -17.87 16.89 -19.18
N GLU A 40 -16.69 16.76 -18.59
CA GLU A 40 -16.41 17.23 -17.22
C GLU A 40 -15.85 18.67 -17.20
N LEU A 41 -15.24 19.14 -18.30
CA LEU A 41 -14.59 20.46 -18.35
C LEU A 41 -15.21 21.40 -19.39
N ALA A 42 -15.44 20.95 -20.63
CA ALA A 42 -15.94 21.81 -21.70
C ALA A 42 -17.43 22.11 -21.55
N LEU A 43 -18.30 21.09 -21.53
CA LEU A 43 -19.75 21.29 -21.42
C LEU A 43 -20.19 22.18 -20.22
N PRO A 44 -19.67 22.00 -19.00
CA PRO A 44 -20.05 22.87 -17.87
C PRO A 44 -19.70 24.33 -18.08
N ARG A 45 -18.62 24.65 -18.84
CA ARG A 45 -18.22 26.01 -19.16
C ARG A 45 -19.21 26.70 -20.12
N PHE A 46 -19.92 25.91 -20.94
CA PHE A 46 -21.01 26.42 -21.80
C PHE A 46 -22.40 26.43 -21.12
N GLY A 47 -22.43 26.25 -19.79
CA GLY A 47 -23.72 26.26 -19.04
C GLY A 47 -24.52 24.96 -19.13
N LEU A 48 -23.99 23.91 -19.81
CA LEU A 48 -24.69 22.65 -20.06
C LEU A 48 -24.36 21.57 -18.99
N ARG A 49 -24.17 22.00 -17.74
CA ARG A 49 -23.83 21.14 -16.61
C ARG A 49 -24.85 20.02 -16.38
N ARG A 50 -26.16 20.32 -16.51
CA ARG A 50 -27.21 19.29 -16.37
C ARG A 50 -27.10 18.16 -17.38
N ILE A 51 -26.63 18.44 -18.61
CA ILE A 51 -26.39 17.44 -19.64
C ILE A 51 -25.14 16.62 -19.32
N ALA A 52 -24.10 17.28 -18.82
CA ALA A 52 -22.87 16.62 -18.39
C ALA A 52 -23.13 15.63 -17.22
N ASP A 53 -23.92 16.03 -16.22
CA ASP A 53 -24.17 15.22 -15.03
C ASP A 53 -25.17 14.08 -15.29
N ARG A 54 -26.16 14.26 -16.18
CA ARG A 54 -27.27 13.32 -16.40
C ARG A 54 -26.85 11.88 -16.68
N ASN A 55 -25.70 11.66 -17.34
CA ASN A 55 -25.23 10.34 -17.74
C ASN A 55 -23.81 10.03 -17.21
N ARG A 56 -23.36 10.72 -16.17
CA ARG A 56 -22.00 10.58 -15.65
C ARG A 56 -21.71 9.15 -15.20
N SER A 57 -22.54 8.58 -14.35
CA SER A 57 -22.40 7.21 -13.84
C SER A 57 -22.38 6.16 -14.99
N LYS A 58 -23.28 6.32 -15.99
CA LYS A 58 -23.29 5.45 -17.17
C LYS A 58 -22.00 5.57 -18.01
N ARG A 59 -21.41 6.78 -18.09
CA ARG A 59 -20.13 6.97 -18.82
C ARG A 59 -18.97 6.33 -18.07
N MET A 60 -18.90 6.47 -16.74
CA MET A 60 -17.88 5.85 -15.91
C MET A 60 -17.94 4.32 -16.01
N ARG A 61 -19.13 3.75 -15.89
CA ARG A 61 -19.35 2.31 -16.06
C ARG A 61 -18.94 1.82 -17.46
N ARG A 62 -19.32 2.53 -18.53
CA ARG A 62 -18.89 2.17 -19.90
C ARG A 62 -17.38 2.28 -20.10
N PHE A 63 -16.73 3.22 -19.45
CA PHE A 63 -15.27 3.31 -19.44
C PHE A 63 -14.68 2.06 -18.81
N ALA A 64 -15.13 1.69 -17.62
CA ALA A 64 -14.66 0.52 -16.89
C ALA A 64 -14.88 -0.78 -17.70
N GLN A 65 -16.06 -0.97 -18.31
CA GLN A 65 -16.35 -2.11 -19.17
C GLN A 65 -15.42 -2.20 -20.38
N ARG A 66 -15.16 -1.08 -21.05
CA ARG A 66 -14.23 -1.04 -22.19
C ARG A 66 -12.79 -1.28 -21.77
N PHE A 67 -12.41 -0.78 -20.59
CA PHE A 67 -11.10 -1.05 -20.03
C PHE A 67 -10.96 -2.52 -19.65
N HIS A 68 -11.98 -3.11 -19.02
CA HIS A 68 -12.03 -4.54 -18.70
C HIS A 68 -11.79 -5.40 -19.95
N VAL A 69 -12.55 -5.15 -21.04
CA VAL A 69 -12.35 -5.86 -22.33
C VAL A 69 -10.92 -5.67 -22.84
N LEU A 70 -10.40 -4.42 -22.80
CA LEU A 70 -9.03 -4.14 -23.24
C LEU A 70 -8.00 -4.88 -22.39
N ALA A 71 -8.17 -4.92 -21.07
CA ALA A 71 -7.27 -5.59 -20.14
C ALA A 71 -7.23 -7.09 -20.38
N VAL A 72 -8.41 -7.74 -20.58
CA VAL A 72 -8.50 -9.16 -20.88
C VAL A 72 -7.87 -9.48 -22.25
N GLU A 73 -8.15 -8.69 -23.30
CA GLU A 73 -7.58 -8.89 -24.64
C GLU A 73 -6.06 -8.69 -24.69
N LEU A 74 -5.52 -7.72 -23.93
CA LEU A 74 -4.09 -7.48 -23.86
C LEU A 74 -3.39 -8.46 -22.91
N GLY A 75 -4.07 -8.92 -21.87
CA GLY A 75 -3.47 -9.79 -20.87
C GLY A 75 -2.29 -9.16 -20.13
N GLY A 76 -1.52 -9.97 -19.42
CA GLY A 76 -0.30 -9.55 -18.74
C GLY A 76 -0.55 -8.41 -17.74
N LEU A 77 0.28 -7.36 -17.80
CA LEU A 77 0.24 -6.26 -16.85
C LEU A 77 -1.07 -5.47 -16.88
N MET A 78 -1.81 -5.45 -17.99
CA MET A 78 -3.08 -4.69 -18.09
C MET A 78 -4.19 -5.26 -17.21
N ILE A 79 -4.21 -6.56 -16.94
CA ILE A 79 -5.10 -7.18 -15.94
C ILE A 79 -4.74 -6.65 -14.54
N LYS A 80 -3.45 -6.65 -14.18
CA LYS A 80 -2.96 -6.12 -12.91
C LYS A 80 -3.27 -4.63 -12.74
N VAL A 81 -3.19 -3.83 -13.81
CA VAL A 81 -3.65 -2.42 -13.78
C VAL A 81 -5.12 -2.34 -13.39
N GLY A 82 -5.96 -3.20 -13.94
CA GLY A 82 -7.38 -3.23 -13.57
C GLY A 82 -7.61 -3.64 -12.11
N GLN A 83 -6.89 -4.63 -11.62
CA GLN A 83 -6.93 -5.06 -10.22
C GLN A 83 -6.42 -3.96 -9.28
N PHE A 84 -5.32 -3.28 -9.63
CA PHE A 84 -4.83 -2.12 -8.90
C PHE A 84 -5.85 -0.97 -8.89
N MET A 85 -6.50 -0.69 -10.03
CA MET A 85 -7.55 0.32 -10.11
C MET A 85 -8.78 -0.06 -9.28
N SER A 86 -9.17 -1.33 -9.22
CA SER A 86 -10.31 -1.78 -8.41
C SER A 86 -10.10 -1.59 -6.91
N SER A 87 -8.86 -1.67 -6.44
CA SER A 87 -8.52 -1.45 -5.02
C SER A 87 -8.45 0.03 -4.62
N ARG A 88 -8.45 0.98 -5.58
CA ARG A 88 -8.31 2.44 -5.34
C ARG A 88 -9.65 3.12 -5.10
N LEU A 89 -10.34 2.72 -4.03
CA LEU A 89 -11.62 3.32 -3.60
C LEU A 89 -11.47 4.78 -3.16
N ASP A 90 -10.27 5.20 -2.80
CA ASP A 90 -9.90 6.55 -2.40
C ASP A 90 -9.87 7.53 -3.58
N VAL A 91 -9.56 7.06 -4.78
CA VAL A 91 -9.34 7.89 -5.98
C VAL A 91 -10.43 7.71 -7.03
N LEU A 92 -10.94 6.48 -7.21
CA LEU A 92 -11.84 6.14 -8.30
C LEU A 92 -13.30 6.06 -7.86
N PRO A 93 -14.26 6.47 -8.74
CA PRO A 93 -15.69 6.31 -8.49
C PRO A 93 -16.10 4.83 -8.32
N PRO A 94 -17.10 4.55 -7.45
CA PRO A 94 -17.56 3.17 -7.19
C PRO A 94 -18.00 2.42 -8.45
N GLU A 95 -18.52 3.12 -9.45
CA GLU A 95 -18.94 2.54 -10.72
C GLU A 95 -17.77 1.97 -11.55
N ILE A 96 -16.57 2.47 -11.32
CA ILE A 96 -15.35 1.95 -11.97
C ILE A 96 -14.80 0.78 -11.17
N THR A 97 -14.63 0.92 -9.87
CA THR A 97 -14.04 -0.12 -9.02
C THR A 97 -14.88 -1.39 -9.03
N ALA A 98 -16.21 -1.29 -8.90
CA ALA A 98 -17.12 -2.43 -8.95
C ALA A 98 -17.08 -3.20 -10.29
N GLU A 99 -16.91 -2.49 -11.43
CA GLU A 99 -16.84 -3.16 -12.75
C GLU A 99 -15.48 -3.85 -12.97
N LEU A 100 -14.41 -3.37 -12.30
CA LEU A 100 -13.07 -3.92 -12.40
C LEU A 100 -12.76 -5.00 -11.35
N GLU A 101 -13.57 -5.12 -10.31
CA GLU A 101 -13.44 -6.11 -9.25
C GLU A 101 -13.53 -7.55 -9.79
N GLY A 102 -14.25 -7.75 -10.90
CA GLY A 102 -14.37 -9.04 -11.59
C GLY A 102 -13.20 -9.41 -12.53
N LEU A 103 -12.13 -8.61 -12.58
CA LEU A 103 -10.94 -8.96 -13.36
C LEU A 103 -10.18 -10.09 -12.67
N GLN A 104 -10.37 -11.30 -13.18
CA GLN A 104 -9.68 -12.50 -12.70
C GLN A 104 -8.30 -12.63 -13.37
N ASP A 105 -7.37 -13.25 -12.64
CA ASP A 105 -6.01 -13.47 -13.14
C ASP A 105 -5.89 -14.73 -14.03
N GLU A 106 -6.98 -15.49 -14.16
CA GLU A 106 -7.02 -16.68 -15.00
C GLU A 106 -7.00 -16.30 -16.49
N VAL A 107 -5.97 -16.73 -17.16
CA VAL A 107 -5.80 -16.54 -18.62
C VAL A 107 -5.51 -17.88 -19.29
N PRO A 108 -5.80 -18.04 -20.60
CA PRO A 108 -5.47 -19.27 -21.30
C PRO A 108 -4.00 -19.65 -21.14
N PRO A 109 -3.67 -20.94 -20.92
CA PRO A 109 -2.30 -21.38 -20.77
C PRO A 109 -1.50 -21.19 -22.07
N VAL A 110 -0.21 -20.92 -21.90
CA VAL A 110 0.77 -20.92 -22.99
C VAL A 110 1.11 -22.38 -23.31
N PRO A 111 1.27 -22.75 -24.59
CA PRO A 111 1.68 -24.10 -24.98
C PRO A 111 2.98 -24.53 -24.30
N PHE A 112 3.02 -25.75 -23.76
CA PHE A 112 4.13 -26.28 -23.00
C PHE A 112 5.51 -26.18 -23.69
N PRO A 113 5.67 -26.39 -25.00
CA PRO A 113 6.97 -26.23 -25.65
C PRO A 113 7.60 -24.83 -25.46
N ALA A 114 6.81 -23.77 -25.37
CA ALA A 114 7.32 -22.43 -25.15
C ALA A 114 7.74 -22.20 -23.67
N ILE A 115 7.00 -22.78 -22.74
CA ILE A 115 7.33 -22.80 -21.31
C ILE A 115 8.60 -23.60 -21.07
N ARG A 116 8.70 -24.81 -21.66
CA ARG A 116 9.86 -25.66 -21.64
C ARG A 116 11.12 -24.92 -22.12
N ALA A 117 11.04 -24.31 -23.29
CA ALA A 117 12.17 -23.57 -23.87
C ALA A 117 12.65 -22.42 -22.95
N LEU A 118 11.72 -21.74 -22.26
CA LEU A 118 12.08 -20.73 -21.29
C LEU A 118 12.77 -21.33 -20.07
N ALA A 119 12.21 -22.38 -19.47
CA ALA A 119 12.77 -23.03 -18.30
C ALA A 119 14.16 -23.62 -18.59
N GLU A 120 14.33 -24.30 -19.72
CA GLU A 120 15.63 -24.82 -20.17
C GLU A 120 16.67 -23.71 -20.41
N SER A 121 16.23 -22.57 -20.94
CA SER A 121 17.08 -21.37 -21.08
C SER A 121 17.54 -20.80 -19.74
N GLU A 122 16.68 -20.85 -18.70
CA GLU A 122 17.01 -20.37 -17.37
C GLU A 122 17.94 -21.33 -16.62
N PHE A 123 17.71 -22.63 -16.75
CA PHE A 123 18.54 -23.65 -16.12
C PHE A 123 19.86 -23.92 -16.86
N GLY A 124 19.94 -23.55 -18.14
CA GLY A 124 21.09 -23.88 -18.99
C GLY A 124 21.21 -25.36 -19.29
N ALA A 125 20.16 -26.15 -19.09
CA ALA A 125 20.11 -27.60 -19.26
C ALA A 125 18.72 -28.06 -19.71
N PRO A 126 18.59 -29.20 -20.41
CA PRO A 126 17.31 -29.81 -20.73
C PRO A 126 16.51 -30.14 -19.45
N LEU A 127 15.16 -30.05 -19.51
CA LEU A 127 14.31 -30.31 -18.34
C LEU A 127 14.52 -31.70 -17.74
N GLU A 128 14.84 -32.71 -18.56
CA GLU A 128 15.10 -34.09 -18.11
C GLU A 128 16.41 -34.21 -17.31
N ALA A 129 17.32 -33.24 -17.43
CA ALA A 129 18.52 -33.17 -16.59
C ALA A 129 18.27 -32.40 -15.28
N VAL A 130 17.16 -31.73 -15.16
CA VAL A 130 16.78 -30.90 -14.00
C VAL A 130 15.72 -31.59 -13.14
N PHE A 131 14.72 -32.21 -13.78
CA PHE A 131 13.59 -32.91 -13.14
C PHE A 131 13.48 -34.34 -13.68
N ALA A 132 12.99 -35.25 -12.86
CA ALA A 132 12.68 -36.63 -13.27
C ALA A 132 11.46 -36.67 -14.19
N SER A 133 10.48 -35.78 -13.96
CA SER A 133 9.30 -35.60 -14.81
C SER A 133 8.74 -34.19 -14.63
N VAL A 134 8.09 -33.66 -15.68
CA VAL A 134 7.31 -32.41 -15.64
C VAL A 134 6.01 -32.66 -16.38
N GLU A 135 4.87 -32.33 -15.76
CA GLU A 135 3.55 -32.43 -16.39
C GLU A 135 3.37 -31.32 -17.43
N GLU A 136 2.96 -31.66 -18.65
CA GLU A 136 2.76 -30.69 -19.73
C GLU A 136 1.50 -29.84 -19.51
N ILE A 137 0.49 -30.41 -18.84
CA ILE A 137 -0.76 -29.70 -18.51
C ILE A 137 -0.51 -28.87 -17.24
N PRO A 138 -0.67 -27.53 -17.31
CA PRO A 138 -0.47 -26.71 -16.12
C PRO A 138 -1.61 -26.90 -15.10
N ILE A 139 -1.28 -26.86 -13.83
CA ILE A 139 -2.26 -26.86 -12.73
C ILE A 139 -2.93 -25.49 -12.55
N ALA A 140 -2.22 -24.43 -12.94
CA ALA A 140 -2.71 -23.06 -12.93
C ALA A 140 -2.04 -22.21 -14.02
N ALA A 141 -2.77 -21.26 -14.59
CA ALA A 141 -2.24 -20.30 -15.57
C ALA A 141 -2.73 -18.90 -15.19
N ALA A 142 -1.77 -18.01 -14.88
CA ALA A 142 -1.99 -16.64 -14.49
C ALA A 142 -1.51 -15.64 -15.57
N SER A 143 -1.73 -14.36 -15.34
CA SER A 143 -1.36 -13.28 -16.28
C SER A 143 0.14 -13.20 -16.54
N LEU A 144 0.98 -13.55 -15.55
CA LEU A 144 2.44 -13.41 -15.61
C LEU A 144 3.17 -14.75 -15.80
N GLY A 145 2.56 -15.87 -15.43
CA GLY A 145 3.18 -17.19 -15.48
C GLY A 145 2.19 -18.33 -15.43
N GLN A 146 2.69 -19.56 -15.45
CA GLN A 146 1.89 -20.77 -15.23
C GLN A 146 2.67 -21.79 -14.41
N ALA A 147 1.95 -22.66 -13.70
CA ALA A 147 2.50 -23.63 -12.78
C ALA A 147 2.28 -25.07 -13.28
N HIS A 148 3.30 -25.88 -13.19
CA HIS A 148 3.31 -27.29 -13.59
C HIS A 148 3.77 -28.19 -12.44
N ARG A 149 3.17 -29.36 -12.30
CA ARG A 149 3.72 -30.38 -11.41
C ARG A 149 4.98 -30.98 -12.00
N ALA A 150 5.93 -31.28 -11.14
CA ALA A 150 7.18 -31.93 -11.50
C ALA A 150 7.66 -32.84 -10.37
N GLN A 151 8.61 -33.70 -10.69
CA GLN A 151 9.33 -34.53 -9.71
C GLN A 151 10.81 -34.22 -9.77
N LEU A 152 11.43 -34.04 -8.60
CA LEU A 152 12.88 -33.90 -8.50
C LEU A 152 13.59 -35.19 -8.87
N LEU A 153 14.81 -35.08 -9.39
CA LEU A 153 15.70 -36.21 -9.57
C LEU A 153 15.99 -36.86 -8.21
N PRO A 154 16.16 -38.21 -8.14
CA PRO A 154 16.33 -38.93 -6.86
C PRO A 154 17.43 -38.38 -5.95
N GLY A 155 18.57 -37.92 -6.52
CA GLY A 155 19.64 -37.28 -5.75
C GLY A 155 19.18 -35.97 -5.09
N ASN A 156 18.57 -35.07 -5.85
CA ASN A 156 18.09 -33.81 -5.32
C ASN A 156 16.90 -33.98 -4.33
N ALA A 157 16.03 -34.97 -4.59
CA ALA A 157 14.95 -35.32 -3.69
C ALA A 157 15.46 -35.78 -2.32
N ALA A 158 16.57 -36.53 -2.28
CA ALA A 158 17.20 -36.95 -1.03
C ALA A 158 17.84 -35.78 -0.25
N ASP A 159 18.43 -34.81 -0.96
CA ASP A 159 19.09 -33.64 -0.36
C ASP A 159 18.06 -32.66 0.28
N VAL A 160 16.93 -32.46 -0.39
CA VAL A 160 15.88 -31.51 0.07
C VAL A 160 14.83 -32.19 0.96
N GLY A 161 14.75 -33.53 0.94
CA GLY A 161 13.77 -34.31 1.70
C GLY A 161 12.36 -34.34 1.09
N LEU A 162 12.20 -33.90 -0.18
CA LEU A 162 10.93 -33.91 -0.90
C LEU A 162 11.12 -34.32 -2.36
N SER A 163 10.12 -34.95 -2.96
CA SER A 163 10.18 -35.42 -4.35
C SER A 163 9.23 -34.69 -5.30
N ASN A 164 8.05 -34.34 -4.84
CA ASN A 164 7.03 -33.68 -5.64
C ASN A 164 7.13 -32.15 -5.49
N VAL A 165 7.15 -31.45 -6.62
CA VAL A 165 7.31 -30.01 -6.66
C VAL A 165 6.33 -29.38 -7.67
N VAL A 166 6.04 -28.11 -7.46
CA VAL A 166 5.37 -27.24 -8.42
C VAL A 166 6.40 -26.29 -9.01
N VAL A 167 6.51 -26.26 -10.32
CA VAL A 167 7.39 -25.37 -11.07
C VAL A 167 6.58 -24.27 -11.69
N LYS A 168 6.70 -23.05 -11.20
CA LYS A 168 6.08 -21.84 -11.68
C LYS A 168 7.02 -21.17 -12.68
N VAL A 169 6.59 -21.04 -13.94
CA VAL A 169 7.40 -20.51 -15.04
C VAL A 169 6.73 -19.26 -15.59
N GLN A 170 7.48 -18.18 -15.79
CA GLN A 170 6.97 -16.97 -16.40
C GLN A 170 6.50 -17.20 -17.84
N ARG A 171 5.58 -16.36 -18.29
CA ARG A 171 5.19 -16.34 -19.70
C ARG A 171 6.36 -15.86 -20.57
N PRO A 172 6.68 -16.53 -21.68
CA PRO A 172 7.70 -16.08 -22.61
C PRO A 172 7.43 -14.64 -23.09
N GLY A 173 8.45 -13.78 -23.01
CA GLY A 173 8.36 -12.39 -23.43
C GLY A 173 7.64 -11.44 -22.48
N ILE A 174 7.25 -11.86 -21.28
CA ILE A 174 6.51 -11.03 -20.32
C ILE A 174 7.26 -9.74 -19.97
N ASN A 175 8.59 -9.77 -19.85
CA ASN A 175 9.40 -8.59 -19.54
C ASN A 175 9.23 -7.49 -20.59
N ALA A 176 9.24 -7.85 -21.88
CA ALA A 176 9.03 -6.88 -22.97
C ALA A 176 7.60 -6.30 -22.97
N ILE A 177 6.62 -7.10 -22.58
CA ILE A 177 5.22 -6.66 -22.42
C ILE A 177 5.13 -5.65 -21.27
N VAL A 178 5.73 -5.97 -20.13
CA VAL A 178 5.74 -5.12 -18.94
C VAL A 178 6.41 -3.78 -19.21
N ASP A 179 7.58 -3.77 -19.85
CA ASP A 179 8.29 -2.54 -20.22
C ASP A 179 7.43 -1.63 -21.07
N VAL A 180 6.73 -2.19 -22.05
CA VAL A 180 5.86 -1.45 -22.97
C VAL A 180 4.62 -0.91 -22.25
N ASP A 181 4.00 -1.71 -21.39
CA ASP A 181 2.82 -1.31 -20.63
C ASP A 181 3.16 -0.22 -19.63
N LEU A 182 4.26 -0.37 -18.90
CA LEU A 182 4.76 0.66 -17.96
C LEU A 182 5.13 1.96 -18.68
N ALA A 183 5.75 1.87 -19.86
CA ALA A 183 6.04 3.06 -20.68
C ALA A 183 4.74 3.77 -21.11
N ALA A 184 3.72 3.01 -21.52
CA ALA A 184 2.40 3.56 -21.87
C ALA A 184 1.71 4.19 -20.65
N LEU A 185 1.71 3.52 -19.51
CA LEU A 185 1.11 4.02 -18.25
C LEU A 185 1.79 5.28 -17.75
N ARG A 186 3.14 5.36 -17.79
CA ARG A 186 3.88 6.59 -17.45
C ARG A 186 3.47 7.76 -18.35
N LYS A 187 3.27 7.49 -19.65
CA LYS A 187 2.81 8.51 -20.60
C LYS A 187 1.39 8.98 -20.28
N VAL A 188 0.48 8.06 -20.00
CA VAL A 188 -0.92 8.34 -19.61
C VAL A 188 -0.95 9.09 -18.28
N GLY A 189 -0.18 8.67 -17.29
CA GLY A 189 -0.03 9.35 -15.99
C GLY A 189 0.44 10.80 -16.16
N GLY A 190 1.41 11.04 -17.06
CA GLY A 190 1.85 12.38 -17.40
C GLY A 190 0.79 13.23 -18.14
N TRP A 191 -0.17 12.63 -18.84
CA TRP A 191 -1.32 13.38 -19.39
C TRP A 191 -2.33 13.73 -18.29
N LEU A 192 -2.65 12.77 -17.44
CA LEU A 192 -3.60 12.94 -16.33
C LEU A 192 -3.13 13.98 -15.32
N SER A 193 -1.85 14.07 -15.01
CA SER A 193 -1.29 15.04 -14.07
C SER A 193 -1.45 16.50 -14.52
N ARG A 194 -1.64 16.74 -15.83
CA ARG A 194 -1.91 18.07 -16.38
C ARG A 194 -3.37 18.51 -16.26
N ILE A 195 -4.26 17.59 -15.90
CA ILE A 195 -5.70 17.87 -15.72
C ILE A 195 -5.94 18.27 -14.27
N ARG A 196 -6.21 19.56 -14.01
CA ARG A 196 -6.32 20.13 -12.65
C ARG A 196 -7.32 19.40 -11.74
N ILE A 197 -8.43 18.88 -12.28
CA ILE A 197 -9.42 18.12 -11.50
C ILE A 197 -8.83 16.79 -11.02
N VAL A 198 -7.95 16.17 -11.79
CA VAL A 198 -7.30 14.91 -11.42
C VAL A 198 -6.15 15.19 -10.45
N SER A 199 -5.25 16.12 -10.80
CA SER A 199 -4.07 16.44 -10.00
C SER A 199 -4.37 17.06 -8.63
N SER A 200 -5.59 17.60 -8.43
CA SER A 200 -6.05 18.08 -7.12
C SER A 200 -6.56 16.95 -6.20
N ARG A 201 -6.75 15.74 -6.74
CA ARG A 201 -7.27 14.58 -5.98
C ARG A 201 -6.28 13.44 -5.85
N ALA A 202 -5.38 13.28 -6.83
CA ALA A 202 -4.41 12.20 -6.84
C ALA A 202 -3.13 12.60 -7.57
N ASP A 203 -1.99 12.16 -7.05
CA ASP A 203 -0.71 12.20 -7.74
C ASP A 203 -0.56 10.97 -8.63
N VAL A 204 -1.13 11.06 -9.86
CA VAL A 204 -1.14 9.93 -10.79
C VAL A 204 0.27 9.45 -11.18
N PRO A 205 1.28 10.32 -11.41
CA PRO A 205 2.65 9.87 -11.59
C PRO A 205 3.21 9.05 -10.42
N ALA A 206 2.92 9.43 -9.17
CA ALA A 206 3.32 8.66 -8.00
C ALA A 206 2.62 7.29 -7.97
N LEU A 207 1.30 7.24 -8.27
CA LEU A 207 0.54 5.99 -8.38
C LEU A 207 1.09 5.05 -9.46
N VAL A 208 1.48 5.60 -10.62
CA VAL A 208 2.09 4.79 -11.69
C VAL A 208 3.48 4.30 -11.29
N LYS A 209 4.24 5.09 -10.52
CA LYS A 209 5.55 4.67 -10.00
C LYS A 209 5.40 3.56 -8.98
N GLU A 210 4.45 3.68 -8.07
CA GLU A 210 4.07 2.67 -7.08
C GLU A 210 3.69 1.36 -7.77
N PHE A 211 2.71 1.42 -8.65
CA PHE A 211 2.28 0.26 -9.44
C PHE A 211 3.43 -0.40 -10.21
N ALA A 212 4.35 0.41 -10.77
CA ALA A 212 5.51 -0.12 -11.49
C ALA A 212 6.48 -0.86 -10.56
N ALA A 213 6.71 -0.36 -9.34
CA ALA A 213 7.58 -1.00 -8.37
C ALA A 213 7.00 -2.37 -7.95
N THR A 214 5.75 -2.40 -7.50
CA THR A 214 5.05 -3.64 -7.09
C THR A 214 4.98 -4.66 -8.24
N SER A 215 4.68 -4.20 -9.47
CA SER A 215 4.62 -5.10 -10.64
C SER A 215 5.98 -5.69 -11.02
N LEU A 216 7.07 -4.94 -10.83
CA LEU A 216 8.43 -5.43 -11.10
C LEU A 216 8.90 -6.41 -10.02
N GLU A 217 8.48 -6.24 -8.78
CA GLU A 217 8.73 -7.19 -7.69
C GLU A 217 7.98 -8.51 -7.94
N GLU A 218 6.73 -8.45 -8.36
CA GLU A 218 5.89 -9.62 -8.67
C GLU A 218 6.42 -10.45 -9.85
N ILE A 219 7.18 -9.84 -10.76
CA ILE A 219 7.81 -10.54 -11.89
C ILE A 219 9.11 -11.23 -11.45
N ASP A 220 9.75 -10.83 -10.37
CA ASP A 220 10.99 -11.43 -9.90
C ASP A 220 10.71 -12.60 -8.96
N TYR A 221 10.77 -13.83 -9.48
CA TYR A 221 10.52 -15.03 -8.69
C TYR A 221 11.57 -15.30 -7.60
N LEU A 222 12.75 -14.69 -7.66
CA LEU A 222 13.68 -14.72 -6.53
C LEU A 222 13.17 -13.90 -5.36
N HIS A 223 12.45 -12.81 -5.65
CA HIS A 223 11.78 -12.00 -4.61
C HIS A 223 10.62 -12.78 -3.97
N GLU A 224 9.82 -13.48 -4.79
CA GLU A 224 8.73 -14.34 -4.30
C GLU A 224 9.27 -15.49 -3.42
N ALA A 225 10.37 -16.13 -3.84
CA ALA A 225 11.04 -17.16 -3.06
C ALA A 225 11.57 -16.66 -1.70
N ALA A 226 12.25 -15.51 -1.69
CA ALA A 226 12.74 -14.88 -0.47
C ALA A 226 11.59 -14.44 0.46
N SER A 227 10.47 -14.00 -0.12
CA SER A 227 9.27 -13.65 0.64
C SER A 227 8.63 -14.88 1.29
N ALA A 228 8.60 -16.02 0.59
CA ALA A 228 8.11 -17.29 1.13
C ALA A 228 8.94 -17.74 2.33
N GLU A 229 10.28 -17.69 2.24
CA GLU A 229 11.16 -18.05 3.36
C GLU A 229 11.03 -17.11 4.55
N ARG A 230 10.95 -15.80 4.29
CA ARG A 230 10.73 -14.83 5.35
C ARG A 230 9.41 -15.08 6.07
N PHE A 231 8.36 -15.34 5.30
CA PHE A 231 7.05 -15.65 5.86
C PHE A 231 7.08 -16.96 6.66
N ALA A 232 7.76 -17.98 6.16
CA ALA A 232 7.96 -19.24 6.89
C ALA A 232 8.70 -19.01 8.23
N ALA A 233 9.76 -18.20 8.23
CA ALA A 233 10.51 -17.86 9.43
C ALA A 233 9.67 -17.07 10.46
N ASP A 234 8.78 -16.20 10.00
CA ASP A 234 7.86 -15.44 10.86
C ASP A 234 6.83 -16.35 11.58
N PHE A 235 6.60 -17.57 11.09
CA PHE A 235 5.66 -18.57 11.61
C PHE A 235 6.32 -19.93 11.95
N ASP A 236 7.63 -19.97 12.14
CA ASP A 236 8.36 -21.23 12.39
C ASP A 236 7.86 -21.97 13.64
N ASP A 237 7.54 -21.22 14.71
CA ASP A 237 7.00 -21.75 15.96
C ASP A 237 5.46 -21.87 15.97
N ASP A 238 4.78 -21.54 14.86
CA ASP A 238 3.32 -21.52 14.79
C ASP A 238 2.75 -22.75 14.08
N GLY A 239 2.26 -23.70 14.86
CA GLY A 239 1.66 -24.93 14.35
C GLY A 239 0.44 -24.76 13.44
N ARG A 240 -0.15 -23.55 13.36
CA ARG A 240 -1.34 -23.24 12.53
C ARG A 240 -1.00 -22.97 11.06
N VAL A 241 0.24 -22.63 10.75
CA VAL A 241 0.66 -22.15 9.42
C VAL A 241 1.62 -23.12 8.77
N ALA A 242 1.54 -23.27 7.46
CA ALA A 242 2.48 -23.98 6.63
C ALA A 242 2.84 -23.14 5.39
N VAL A 243 4.08 -23.29 4.94
CA VAL A 243 4.61 -22.64 3.75
C VAL A 243 5.35 -23.71 2.93
N PRO A 244 5.13 -23.80 1.61
CA PRO A 244 5.88 -24.71 0.76
C PRO A 244 7.38 -24.43 0.81
N VAL A 245 8.17 -25.48 0.89
CA VAL A 245 9.63 -25.38 0.86
C VAL A 245 10.08 -24.87 -0.52
N VAL A 246 10.98 -23.89 -0.53
CA VAL A 246 11.60 -23.37 -1.77
C VAL A 246 12.78 -24.26 -2.16
N VAL A 247 12.79 -24.76 -3.39
CA VAL A 247 13.93 -25.52 -3.94
C VAL A 247 14.86 -24.54 -4.68
N TRP A 248 15.82 -23.96 -3.95
CA TRP A 248 16.68 -22.88 -4.44
C TRP A 248 17.55 -23.28 -5.63
N GLU A 249 18.08 -24.50 -5.67
CA GLU A 249 18.88 -24.99 -6.80
C GLU A 249 18.08 -25.07 -8.12
N ARG A 250 16.75 -25.00 -8.02
CA ARG A 250 15.81 -25.04 -9.15
C ARG A 250 14.97 -23.77 -9.23
N THR A 251 15.46 -22.69 -8.61
CA THR A 251 14.79 -21.39 -8.60
C THR A 251 15.68 -20.34 -9.26
N THR A 252 15.13 -19.60 -10.20
CA THR A 252 15.79 -18.51 -10.92
C THR A 252 14.88 -17.29 -10.92
N ARG A 253 15.31 -16.20 -11.56
CA ARG A 253 14.46 -15.01 -11.70
C ARG A 253 13.13 -15.28 -12.42
N ARG A 254 13.08 -16.28 -13.30
CA ARG A 254 11.90 -16.57 -14.15
C ARG A 254 11.29 -17.95 -13.94
N VAL A 255 11.89 -18.76 -13.08
CA VAL A 255 11.38 -20.07 -12.69
C VAL A 255 11.45 -20.19 -11.18
N LEU A 256 10.32 -20.50 -10.53
CA LEU A 256 10.22 -20.76 -9.10
C LEU A 256 9.81 -22.20 -8.87
N THR A 257 10.56 -22.92 -8.06
CA THR A 257 10.26 -24.31 -7.70
C THR A 257 9.93 -24.39 -6.22
N LEU A 258 8.72 -24.85 -5.92
CA LEU A 258 8.18 -25.00 -4.58
C LEU A 258 7.75 -26.45 -4.34
N GLU A 259 7.68 -26.85 -3.10
CA GLU A 259 7.03 -28.09 -2.67
C GLU A 259 5.61 -28.21 -3.23
N ASP A 260 5.22 -29.39 -3.75
CA ASP A 260 3.82 -29.68 -4.09
C ASP A 260 3.06 -30.09 -2.82
N VAL A 261 2.32 -29.16 -2.26
CA VAL A 261 1.53 -29.40 -1.05
C VAL A 261 0.17 -29.99 -1.41
N THR A 262 -0.09 -31.20 -0.91
CA THR A 262 -1.42 -31.81 -1.02
C THR A 262 -2.37 -31.13 -0.06
N ALA A 263 -3.24 -30.25 -0.57
CA ALA A 263 -4.06 -29.40 0.25
C ALA A 263 -5.45 -29.15 -0.36
N ILE A 264 -6.40 -28.76 0.49
CA ILE A 264 -7.79 -28.46 0.14
C ILE A 264 -7.94 -26.95 0.00
N LYS A 265 -8.57 -26.46 -1.07
CA LYS A 265 -8.85 -25.01 -1.20
C LYS A 265 -9.68 -24.53 -0.02
N ILE A 266 -9.33 -23.42 0.58
CA ILE A 266 -10.01 -22.88 1.77
C ILE A 266 -11.51 -22.67 1.54
N THR A 267 -11.94 -22.39 0.31
CA THR A 267 -13.36 -22.19 -0.04
C THR A 267 -14.12 -23.48 -0.40
N ASP A 268 -13.43 -24.62 -0.48
CA ASP A 268 -14.10 -25.90 -0.79
C ASP A 268 -14.67 -26.52 0.50
N ALA A 269 -15.80 -25.95 0.96
CA ALA A 269 -16.47 -26.40 2.18
C ALA A 269 -16.90 -27.88 2.14
N GLN A 270 -17.10 -28.45 0.94
CA GLN A 270 -17.46 -29.86 0.80
C GLN A 270 -16.23 -30.75 1.06
N ALA A 271 -15.11 -30.44 0.43
CA ALA A 271 -13.87 -31.19 0.64
C ALA A 271 -13.35 -31.05 2.08
N LEU A 272 -13.46 -29.85 2.69
CA LEU A 272 -13.11 -29.65 4.10
C LEU A 272 -13.93 -30.57 5.03
N ARG A 273 -15.25 -30.59 4.88
CA ARG A 273 -16.11 -31.49 5.70
C ARG A 273 -15.84 -32.97 5.44
N ALA A 274 -15.52 -33.34 4.18
CA ALA A 274 -15.13 -34.71 3.85
C ALA A 274 -13.82 -35.12 4.53
N ALA A 275 -12.92 -34.19 4.77
CA ALA A 275 -11.69 -34.37 5.53
C ALA A 275 -11.89 -34.26 7.07
N GLY A 276 -13.12 -34.08 7.55
CA GLY A 276 -13.42 -33.92 8.97
C GLY A 276 -13.12 -32.53 9.54
N ILE A 277 -12.97 -31.52 8.68
CA ILE A 277 -12.66 -30.14 9.06
C ILE A 277 -13.92 -29.29 8.95
N ASP A 278 -14.31 -28.63 10.04
CA ASP A 278 -15.44 -27.69 10.02
C ASP A 278 -14.97 -26.33 9.46
N PRO A 279 -15.54 -25.85 8.33
CA PRO A 279 -15.20 -24.53 7.81
C PRO A 279 -15.41 -23.40 8.82
N ALA A 280 -16.38 -23.53 9.75
CA ALA A 280 -16.62 -22.54 10.78
C ALA A 280 -15.46 -22.40 11.79
N GLU A 281 -14.68 -23.48 12.00
CA GLU A 281 -13.48 -23.44 12.85
C GLU A 281 -12.28 -22.82 12.11
N VAL A 282 -12.25 -22.88 10.78
CA VAL A 282 -11.17 -22.32 9.96
C VAL A 282 -11.21 -20.80 9.96
N ALA A 283 -12.38 -20.17 9.92
CA ALA A 283 -12.55 -18.73 9.81
C ALA A 283 -11.84 -17.93 10.93
N PRO A 284 -12.03 -18.24 12.23
CA PRO A 284 -11.37 -17.51 13.32
C PRO A 284 -9.84 -17.73 13.33
N VAL A 285 -9.36 -18.93 12.97
CA VAL A 285 -7.92 -19.20 12.89
C VAL A 285 -7.29 -18.40 11.75
N PHE A 286 -7.94 -18.36 10.59
CA PHE A 286 -7.47 -17.56 9.45
C PHE A 286 -7.44 -16.07 9.78
N ALA A 287 -8.50 -15.53 10.42
CA ALA A 287 -8.52 -14.14 10.87
C ALA A 287 -7.39 -13.83 11.86
N SER A 288 -7.15 -14.72 12.84
CA SER A 288 -6.07 -14.59 13.82
C SER A 288 -4.69 -14.57 13.16
N VAL A 289 -4.41 -15.49 12.23
CA VAL A 289 -3.15 -15.54 11.49
C VAL A 289 -2.93 -14.26 10.66
N MET A 290 -3.98 -13.73 10.04
CA MET A 290 -3.89 -12.45 9.33
C MET A 290 -3.63 -11.26 10.27
N PHE A 291 -4.19 -11.28 11.49
CA PHE A 291 -3.88 -10.27 12.50
C PHE A 291 -2.43 -10.39 12.99
N ASP A 292 -1.92 -11.59 13.20
CA ASP A 292 -0.52 -11.81 13.61
C ASP A 292 0.45 -11.24 12.57
N GLN A 293 0.19 -11.45 11.28
CA GLN A 293 0.97 -10.87 10.19
C GLN A 293 1.04 -9.33 10.28
N LEU A 294 -0.11 -8.67 10.52
CA LEU A 294 -0.22 -7.22 10.53
C LEU A 294 0.30 -6.58 11.82
N PHE A 295 -0.08 -7.15 12.96
CA PHE A 295 0.12 -6.51 14.25
C PHE A 295 1.33 -7.06 15.01
N THR A 296 1.75 -8.30 14.74
CA THR A 296 2.88 -8.96 15.43
C THR A 296 4.12 -8.96 14.55
N ASN A 297 4.07 -9.58 13.38
CA ASN A 297 5.23 -9.77 12.51
C ASN A 297 5.54 -8.49 11.72
N GLY A 298 4.50 -7.81 11.22
CA GLY A 298 4.63 -6.61 10.39
C GLY A 298 5.06 -6.91 8.95
N PHE A 299 5.05 -8.18 8.56
CA PHE A 299 5.16 -8.67 7.20
C PHE A 299 3.92 -9.49 6.90
N PHE A 300 3.16 -9.11 5.86
CA PHE A 300 1.83 -9.66 5.64
C PHE A 300 1.54 -9.94 4.18
N HIS A 301 0.71 -10.96 3.97
CA HIS A 301 0.17 -11.28 2.66
C HIS A 301 -0.83 -10.22 2.22
N ALA A 302 -0.49 -9.44 1.19
CA ALA A 302 -1.33 -8.33 0.74
C ALA A 302 -2.47 -8.77 -0.20
N ASP A 303 -2.44 -10.01 -0.69
CA ASP A 303 -3.47 -10.60 -1.55
C ASP A 303 -3.92 -11.99 -1.04
N PRO A 304 -4.51 -12.11 0.17
CA PRO A 304 -4.98 -13.37 0.74
C PRO A 304 -6.27 -13.86 0.04
N HIS A 305 -6.17 -13.99 -1.30
CA HIS A 305 -7.26 -14.51 -2.12
C HIS A 305 -7.46 -16.00 -1.88
N PRO A 306 -8.69 -16.54 -1.94
CA PRO A 306 -8.96 -17.97 -1.73
C PRO A 306 -8.18 -18.93 -2.62
N GLY A 307 -7.68 -18.43 -3.77
CA GLY A 307 -6.81 -19.20 -4.67
C GLY A 307 -5.39 -19.40 -4.15
N ASN A 308 -4.96 -18.60 -3.16
CA ASN A 308 -3.61 -18.59 -2.61
C ASN A 308 -3.53 -19.25 -1.22
N ILE A 309 -4.67 -19.69 -0.69
CA ILE A 309 -4.78 -20.23 0.67
C ILE A 309 -5.45 -21.59 0.64
N PHE A 310 -4.78 -22.54 1.25
CA PHE A 310 -5.21 -23.93 1.33
C PHE A 310 -5.21 -24.42 2.77
N ILE A 311 -5.92 -25.50 3.00
CA ILE A 311 -5.94 -26.22 4.26
C ILE A 311 -5.27 -27.58 4.05
N THR A 312 -4.19 -27.81 4.76
CA THR A 312 -3.44 -29.06 4.72
C THR A 312 -3.77 -29.89 5.95
N PRO A 313 -4.47 -31.05 5.81
CA PRO A 313 -4.72 -31.95 6.92
C PRO A 313 -3.40 -32.49 7.48
N VAL A 314 -3.27 -32.56 8.80
CA VAL A 314 -2.11 -33.13 9.50
C VAL A 314 -2.43 -34.56 9.91
N SER A 315 -1.60 -35.50 9.47
CA SER A 315 -1.79 -36.94 9.78
C SER A 315 -1.26 -37.33 11.17
N ASP A 316 -0.52 -36.44 11.83
CA ASP A 316 0.05 -36.69 13.16
C ASP A 316 -1.03 -36.45 14.24
N ALA A 317 -1.46 -37.51 14.89
CA ALA A 317 -2.44 -37.44 15.98
C ALA A 317 -1.94 -36.68 17.22
N SER A 318 -0.65 -36.41 17.33
CA SER A 318 -0.03 -35.63 18.41
C SER A 318 0.07 -34.13 18.09
N ALA A 319 -0.25 -33.72 16.86
CA ALA A 319 -0.20 -32.32 16.47
C ALA A 319 -1.24 -31.49 17.24
N GLU A 320 -0.85 -30.31 17.66
CA GLU A 320 -1.72 -29.37 18.37
C GLU A 320 -2.94 -28.97 17.52
N HIS A 321 -2.76 -28.93 16.20
CA HIS A 321 -3.81 -28.62 15.24
C HIS A 321 -3.96 -29.76 14.23
N PRO A 322 -5.20 -30.24 13.96
CA PRO A 322 -5.43 -31.33 13.00
C PRO A 322 -5.24 -30.91 11.54
N TRP A 323 -5.05 -29.64 11.28
CA TRP A 323 -4.80 -29.05 9.96
C TRP A 323 -4.01 -27.75 10.08
N LYS A 324 -3.40 -27.32 8.97
CA LYS A 324 -2.65 -26.07 8.86
C LYS A 324 -3.19 -25.21 7.73
N LEU A 325 -3.11 -23.90 7.90
CA LEU A 325 -3.28 -22.91 6.83
C LEU A 325 -2.02 -22.89 5.97
N THR A 326 -2.12 -23.23 4.70
CA THR A 326 -1.00 -23.25 3.77
C THR A 326 -1.12 -22.11 2.78
N PHE A 327 -0.18 -21.19 2.81
CA PHE A 327 -0.06 -20.08 1.85
C PHE A 327 0.89 -20.49 0.73
N ILE A 328 0.53 -20.27 -0.56
CA ILE A 328 1.26 -20.79 -1.71
C ILE A 328 1.78 -19.74 -2.71
N ASP A 329 1.34 -18.49 -2.60
CA ASP A 329 1.76 -17.39 -3.47
C ASP A 329 2.28 -16.23 -2.61
N PHE A 330 3.51 -15.79 -2.82
CA PHE A 330 4.16 -14.73 -2.05
C PHE A 330 4.60 -13.58 -2.96
N GLY A 331 4.00 -13.48 -4.15
CA GLY A 331 4.30 -12.44 -5.12
C GLY A 331 3.84 -11.04 -4.70
N MET A 332 2.83 -10.96 -3.80
CA MET A 332 2.34 -9.69 -3.28
C MET A 332 2.36 -9.69 -1.75
N MET A 333 3.47 -9.24 -1.20
CA MET A 333 3.65 -9.07 0.24
C MET A 333 3.68 -7.58 0.62
N GLY A 334 3.25 -7.26 1.83
CA GLY A 334 3.28 -5.91 2.37
C GLY A 334 4.12 -5.83 3.65
N GLU A 335 4.68 -4.66 3.91
CA GLU A 335 5.38 -4.39 5.17
C GLU A 335 4.68 -3.30 5.97
N VAL A 336 4.56 -3.51 7.27
CA VAL A 336 4.10 -2.51 8.22
C VAL A 336 5.30 -2.00 9.02
N PRO A 337 5.79 -0.79 8.73
CA PRO A 337 6.90 -0.23 9.48
C PRO A 337 6.61 -0.20 10.98
N PRO A 338 7.63 -0.34 11.87
CA PRO A 338 7.42 -0.47 13.32
C PRO A 338 6.58 0.66 13.93
N LYS A 339 6.74 1.89 13.45
CA LYS A 339 5.94 3.05 13.89
C LYS A 339 4.47 2.89 13.52
N THR A 340 4.19 2.51 12.27
CA THR A 340 2.83 2.28 11.76
C THR A 340 2.18 1.11 12.50
N ARG A 341 2.92 0.02 12.74
CA ARG A 341 2.47 -1.14 13.49
C ARG A 341 2.06 -0.79 14.92
N SER A 342 2.88 0.00 15.62
CA SER A 342 2.52 0.51 16.96
C SER A 342 1.24 1.34 16.92
N GLY A 343 1.07 2.20 15.91
CA GLY A 343 -0.15 2.98 15.73
C GLY A 343 -1.38 2.12 15.41
N LEU A 344 -1.23 1.09 14.56
CA LEU A 344 -2.29 0.13 14.26
C LEU A 344 -2.73 -0.68 15.49
N ARG A 345 -1.77 -1.10 16.35
CA ARG A 345 -2.08 -1.75 17.63
C ARG A 345 -2.90 -0.85 18.54
N LYS A 346 -2.49 0.42 18.69
CA LYS A 346 -3.26 1.42 19.46
C LYS A 346 -4.65 1.62 18.89
N LEU A 347 -4.78 1.67 17.55
CA LEU A 347 -6.06 1.79 16.86
C LEU A 347 -6.96 0.59 17.15
N LEU A 348 -6.43 -0.62 17.09
CA LEU A 348 -7.16 -1.85 17.39
C LEU A 348 -7.65 -1.88 18.85
N ILE A 349 -6.76 -1.54 19.78
CA ILE A 349 -7.06 -1.46 21.23
C ILE A 349 -8.14 -0.39 21.49
N ALA A 350 -8.02 0.79 20.89
CA ALA A 350 -8.99 1.87 21.04
C ALA A 350 -10.37 1.49 20.45
N ALA A 351 -10.38 0.78 19.31
CA ALA A 351 -11.60 0.26 18.70
C ALA A 351 -12.28 -0.79 19.58
N ALA A 352 -11.54 -1.75 20.13
CA ALA A 352 -12.05 -2.76 21.05
C ALA A 352 -12.56 -2.13 22.37
N ALA A 353 -11.85 -1.11 22.89
CA ALA A 353 -12.26 -0.35 24.07
C ALA A 353 -13.40 0.65 23.80
N ARG A 354 -13.80 0.84 22.53
CA ARG A 354 -14.77 1.87 22.09
C ARG A 354 -14.36 3.28 22.49
N ASP A 355 -13.06 3.53 22.54
CA ASP A 355 -12.47 4.81 22.86
C ASP A 355 -12.32 5.68 21.62
N GLY A 356 -13.29 6.56 21.35
CA GLY A 356 -13.27 7.46 20.20
C GLY A 356 -12.10 8.43 20.21
N LYS A 357 -11.63 8.87 21.38
CA LYS A 357 -10.47 9.75 21.51
C LYS A 357 -9.16 9.01 21.21
N GLY A 358 -9.00 7.83 21.81
CA GLY A 358 -7.86 6.95 21.53
C GLY A 358 -7.79 6.54 20.06
N LEU A 359 -8.93 6.29 19.43
CA LEU A 359 -9.02 5.96 18.00
C LEU A 359 -8.48 7.10 17.12
N VAL A 360 -8.91 8.34 17.36
CA VAL A 360 -8.47 9.52 16.60
C VAL A 360 -6.98 9.80 16.82
N ALA A 361 -6.50 9.64 18.05
CA ALA A 361 -5.08 9.77 18.37
C ALA A 361 -4.26 8.73 17.60
N ALA A 362 -4.70 7.46 17.58
CA ALA A 362 -4.03 6.40 16.84
C ALA A 362 -4.03 6.64 15.31
N ILE A 363 -5.14 7.10 14.73
CA ILE A 363 -5.24 7.48 13.31
C ILE A 363 -4.24 8.61 12.97
N SER A 364 -4.09 9.58 13.88
CA SER A 364 -3.12 10.67 13.72
C SER A 364 -1.68 10.18 13.81
N ASP A 365 -1.37 9.28 14.78
CA ASP A 365 -0.03 8.69 14.96
C ASP A 365 0.43 7.88 13.73
N ILE A 366 -0.50 7.20 13.06
CA ILE A 366 -0.25 6.45 11.82
C ILE A 366 0.05 7.40 10.64
N GLY A 367 -0.39 8.66 10.72
CA GLY A 367 -0.20 9.65 9.66
C GLY A 367 -1.30 9.60 8.58
N VAL A 368 -2.45 9.03 8.88
CA VAL A 368 -3.63 8.99 7.99
C VAL A 368 -4.31 10.36 7.92
N LEU A 369 -4.20 11.18 8.98
CA LEU A 369 -4.71 12.54 8.99
C LEU A 369 -3.62 13.55 8.63
N VAL A 370 -3.96 14.52 7.79
CA VAL A 370 -3.04 15.66 7.61
C VAL A 370 -2.97 16.50 8.90
N PRO A 371 -1.81 17.16 9.15
CA PRO A 371 -1.58 17.92 10.40
C PRO A 371 -2.57 19.08 10.66
N THR A 372 -3.35 19.48 9.65
CA THR A 372 -4.32 20.57 9.73
C THR A 372 -5.76 20.09 9.99
N ALA A 373 -5.98 18.77 10.19
CA ALA A 373 -7.29 18.20 10.43
C ALA A 373 -7.87 18.64 11.80
N ASP A 374 -9.17 18.93 11.85
CA ASP A 374 -9.89 19.18 13.11
C ASP A 374 -10.16 17.85 13.84
N THR A 375 -9.20 17.43 14.65
CA THR A 375 -9.29 16.19 15.42
C THR A 375 -10.39 16.22 16.45
N ALA A 376 -10.73 17.40 17.02
CA ALA A 376 -11.78 17.51 18.03
C ALA A 376 -13.18 17.23 17.46
N ALA A 377 -13.45 17.64 16.23
CA ALA A 377 -14.69 17.30 15.54
C ALA A 377 -14.78 15.79 15.25
N LEU A 378 -13.66 15.18 14.83
CA LEU A 378 -13.59 13.74 14.57
C LEU A 378 -13.73 12.92 15.87
N GLU A 379 -13.10 13.34 16.99
CA GLU A 379 -13.26 12.70 18.29
C GLU A 379 -14.73 12.66 18.72
N ARG A 380 -15.46 13.78 18.58
CA ARG A 380 -16.90 13.83 18.87
C ARG A 380 -17.68 12.85 17.97
N ALA A 381 -17.42 12.86 16.67
CA ALA A 381 -18.08 11.96 15.73
C ALA A 381 -17.83 10.48 16.07
N MET A 382 -16.59 10.09 16.38
CA MET A 382 -16.27 8.71 16.76
C MET A 382 -16.87 8.32 18.10
N THR A 383 -16.89 9.20 19.08
CA THR A 383 -17.54 8.95 20.38
C THR A 383 -19.04 8.75 20.23
N HIS A 384 -19.70 9.56 19.39
CA HIS A 384 -21.12 9.37 19.06
C HIS A 384 -21.39 8.08 18.29
N LEU A 385 -20.51 7.73 17.33
CA LEU A 385 -20.59 6.48 16.57
C LEU A 385 -20.55 5.28 17.53
N PHE A 386 -19.57 5.23 18.43
CA PHE A 386 -19.45 4.17 19.41
C PHE A 386 -20.58 4.17 20.44
N GLY A 387 -21.08 5.33 20.85
CA GLY A 387 -22.22 5.44 21.77
C GLY A 387 -23.51 4.91 21.15
N ARG A 388 -23.70 5.08 19.84
CA ARG A 388 -24.92 4.68 19.12
C ARG A 388 -24.86 3.26 18.58
N PHE A 389 -23.71 2.84 18.04
CA PHE A 389 -23.54 1.59 17.30
C PHE A 389 -22.55 0.62 17.96
N GLY A 390 -21.85 1.04 18.98
CA GLY A 390 -20.73 0.34 19.61
C GLY A 390 -21.09 -0.91 20.44
N GLY A 391 -22.26 -1.47 20.27
CA GLY A 391 -22.64 -2.76 20.86
C GLY A 391 -23.09 -3.76 19.80
N MET A 392 -23.20 -3.28 18.56
CA MET A 392 -23.78 -4.05 17.47
C MET A 392 -22.69 -4.75 16.68
N GLY A 393 -22.84 -6.04 16.44
CA GLY A 393 -22.05 -6.78 15.46
C GLY A 393 -22.37 -6.31 14.03
N PHE A 394 -21.53 -6.68 13.06
CA PHE A 394 -21.75 -6.28 11.65
C PHE A 394 -23.08 -6.80 11.09
N ALA A 395 -23.54 -7.95 11.56
CA ALA A 395 -24.85 -8.50 11.23
C ALA A 395 -25.99 -7.61 11.75
N GLU A 396 -25.87 -7.13 12.99
CA GLU A 396 -26.85 -6.22 13.61
C GLU A 396 -26.80 -4.81 12.98
N LEU A 397 -25.62 -4.33 12.58
CA LEU A 397 -25.45 -3.08 11.83
C LEU A 397 -26.15 -3.13 10.46
N ARG A 398 -26.27 -4.30 9.85
CA ARG A 398 -26.98 -4.52 8.59
C ARG A 398 -28.50 -4.38 8.75
N ASP A 399 -29.01 -4.68 9.94
CA ASP A 399 -30.44 -4.62 10.29
C ASP A 399 -30.85 -3.28 10.93
N VAL A 400 -29.89 -2.36 11.15
CA VAL A 400 -30.15 -1.00 11.64
C VAL A 400 -30.96 -0.22 10.60
N ASP A 401 -32.00 0.51 11.05
CA ASP A 401 -32.83 1.35 10.18
C ASP A 401 -31.93 2.31 9.36
N PRO A 402 -32.03 2.28 8.02
CA PRO A 402 -31.28 3.20 7.17
C PRO A 402 -31.46 4.70 7.51
N ARG A 403 -32.53 5.05 8.26
CA ARG A 403 -32.75 6.40 8.77
C ARG A 403 -31.72 6.80 9.82
N GLU A 404 -31.31 5.86 10.69
CA GLU A 404 -30.31 6.14 11.74
C GLU A 404 -28.92 6.43 11.16
N PHE A 405 -28.53 5.70 10.12
CA PHE A 405 -27.30 6.00 9.37
C PHE A 405 -27.40 7.31 8.61
N ARG A 406 -28.58 7.65 8.11
CA ARG A 406 -28.83 8.94 7.44
C ARG A 406 -28.71 10.10 8.41
N ASP A 407 -29.28 9.98 9.60
CA ASP A 407 -29.22 11.03 10.63
C ASP A 407 -27.79 11.24 11.11
N PHE A 408 -27.03 10.17 11.35
CA PHE A 408 -25.59 10.26 11.63
C PHE A 408 -24.83 10.91 10.45
N GLY A 409 -25.15 10.51 9.23
CA GLY A 409 -24.55 11.09 8.01
C GLY A 409 -24.90 12.56 7.80
N LEU A 410 -26.06 13.03 8.24
CA LEU A 410 -26.44 14.45 8.21
C LEU A 410 -25.73 15.25 9.30
N GLU A 411 -25.54 14.66 10.50
CA GLU A 411 -24.88 15.33 11.62
C GLU A 411 -23.36 15.42 11.44
N PHE A 412 -22.72 14.33 11.00
CA PHE A 412 -21.26 14.22 10.92
C PHE A 412 -20.71 14.07 9.50
N GLY A 413 -21.56 13.96 8.49
CA GLY A 413 -21.16 13.75 7.10
C GLY A 413 -20.25 14.84 6.55
N ASP A 414 -20.43 16.09 6.97
CA ASP A 414 -19.58 17.21 6.57
C ASP A 414 -18.20 17.13 7.26
N VAL A 415 -18.15 16.65 8.51
CA VAL A 415 -16.88 16.41 9.23
C VAL A 415 -16.09 15.34 8.50
N VAL A 416 -16.71 14.20 8.17
CA VAL A 416 -16.06 13.08 7.47
C VAL A 416 -15.63 13.48 6.05
N ARG A 417 -16.46 14.25 5.32
CA ARG A 417 -16.12 14.72 3.96
C ARG A 417 -15.06 15.81 3.92
N SER A 418 -14.98 16.63 4.97
CA SER A 418 -14.01 17.72 5.07
C SER A 418 -12.65 17.29 5.62
N LEU A 419 -12.57 16.09 6.19
CA LEU A 419 -11.34 15.57 6.73
C LEU A 419 -10.38 15.19 5.57
N PRO A 420 -9.24 15.83 5.48
CA PRO A 420 -8.22 15.46 4.51
C PRO A 420 -7.51 14.19 5.01
N PHE A 421 -8.02 13.04 4.59
CA PHE A 421 -7.33 11.76 4.76
C PHE A 421 -6.27 11.63 3.69
N GLN A 422 -5.06 11.28 4.10
CA GLN A 422 -3.97 10.88 3.21
C GLN A 422 -3.55 9.48 3.61
N LEU A 423 -4.07 8.48 2.88
CA LEU A 423 -3.73 7.09 3.13
C LEU A 423 -2.31 6.80 2.63
N PRO A 424 -1.37 6.39 3.51
CA PRO A 424 -0.10 5.85 3.08
C PRO A 424 -0.30 4.61 2.20
N GLU A 425 0.62 4.37 1.27
CA GLU A 425 0.58 3.24 0.33
C GLU A 425 0.33 1.90 1.03
N ASN A 426 1.14 1.59 2.03
CA ASN A 426 1.02 0.35 2.81
C ASN A 426 -0.34 0.19 3.47
N PHE A 427 -1.04 1.29 3.75
CA PHE A 427 -2.36 1.24 4.38
C PHE A 427 -3.44 0.71 3.43
N LEU A 428 -3.32 0.99 2.14
CA LEU A 428 -4.24 0.45 1.12
C LEU A 428 -4.07 -1.07 0.97
N LEU A 429 -2.83 -1.56 1.03
CA LEU A 429 -2.56 -3.00 1.04
C LEU A 429 -3.16 -3.67 2.29
N ILE A 430 -3.07 -3.03 3.46
CA ILE A 430 -3.70 -3.51 4.70
C ILE A 430 -5.22 -3.57 4.55
N ILE A 431 -5.85 -2.50 4.03
CA ILE A 431 -7.31 -2.48 3.81
C ILE A 431 -7.71 -3.60 2.85
N ARG A 432 -6.96 -3.79 1.76
CA ARG A 432 -7.20 -4.88 0.81
C ARG A 432 -7.10 -6.25 1.48
N ALA A 433 -5.99 -6.51 2.19
CA ALA A 433 -5.77 -7.76 2.89
C ALA A 433 -6.91 -8.05 3.88
N MET A 434 -7.31 -7.06 4.68
CA MET A 434 -8.40 -7.20 5.66
C MET A 434 -9.77 -7.40 5.00
N SER A 435 -10.03 -6.73 3.88
CA SER A 435 -11.28 -6.91 3.13
C SER A 435 -11.38 -8.30 2.53
N LEU A 436 -10.30 -8.82 1.95
CA LEU A 436 -10.25 -10.19 1.43
C LEU A 436 -10.37 -11.22 2.56
N THR A 437 -9.68 -11.01 3.68
CA THR A 437 -9.80 -11.84 4.88
C THR A 437 -11.25 -11.93 5.36
N SER A 438 -11.93 -10.78 5.49
CA SER A 438 -13.35 -10.74 5.86
C SER A 438 -14.23 -11.48 4.85
N GLY A 439 -13.96 -11.34 3.55
CA GLY A 439 -14.68 -12.06 2.49
C GLY A 439 -14.51 -13.57 2.57
N VAL A 440 -13.28 -14.04 2.78
CA VAL A 440 -12.98 -15.48 2.94
C VAL A 440 -13.66 -16.02 4.20
N CYS A 441 -13.51 -15.35 5.35
CA CYS A 441 -14.16 -15.77 6.59
C CYS A 441 -15.68 -15.86 6.46
N SER A 442 -16.30 -14.86 5.80
CA SER A 442 -17.75 -14.87 5.56
C SER A 442 -18.20 -15.98 4.60
N SER A 443 -17.32 -16.45 3.70
CA SER A 443 -17.61 -17.60 2.83
C SER A 443 -17.51 -18.94 3.56
N LEU A 444 -16.67 -19.03 4.58
CA LEU A 444 -16.50 -20.21 5.44
C LEU A 444 -17.63 -20.33 6.45
N ASP A 445 -17.95 -19.23 7.11
CA ASP A 445 -19.07 -19.10 8.05
C ASP A 445 -19.84 -17.78 7.79
N PRO A 446 -21.06 -17.84 7.25
CA PRO A 446 -21.89 -16.65 7.03
C PRO A 446 -22.25 -15.87 8.30
N LYS A 447 -22.10 -16.48 9.48
CA LYS A 447 -22.32 -15.82 10.77
C LYS A 447 -21.05 -15.21 11.35
N PHE A 448 -19.88 -15.51 10.77
CA PHE A 448 -18.61 -15.01 11.25
C PHE A 448 -18.55 -13.49 11.13
N ASN A 449 -18.19 -12.84 12.22
CA ASN A 449 -17.95 -11.42 12.28
C ASN A 449 -16.50 -11.16 12.65
N LEU A 450 -15.76 -10.52 11.74
CA LEU A 450 -14.35 -10.22 11.96
C LEU A 450 -14.11 -9.39 13.24
N TRP A 451 -15.06 -8.54 13.60
CA TRP A 451 -14.98 -7.71 14.81
C TRP A 451 -15.06 -8.52 16.11
N ASP A 452 -15.72 -9.67 16.09
CA ASP A 452 -15.77 -10.56 17.26
C ASP A 452 -14.39 -11.20 17.55
N SER A 453 -13.52 -11.25 16.53
CA SER A 453 -12.11 -11.66 16.66
C SER A 453 -11.18 -10.51 17.09
N VAL A 454 -11.61 -9.27 16.91
CA VAL A 454 -10.80 -8.07 17.26
C VAL A 454 -10.67 -7.93 18.77
N GLU A 455 -11.75 -8.09 19.53
CA GLU A 455 -11.75 -7.89 20.99
C GLU A 455 -10.82 -8.86 21.72
N PRO A 456 -10.90 -10.21 21.52
CA PRO A 456 -9.97 -11.14 22.15
C PRO A 456 -8.52 -10.92 21.71
N TYR A 457 -8.29 -10.57 20.44
CA TYR A 457 -6.96 -10.29 19.93
C TYR A 457 -6.37 -9.00 20.55
N ALA A 458 -7.15 -7.92 20.64
CA ALA A 458 -6.74 -6.70 21.32
C ALA A 458 -6.42 -6.93 22.81
N ALA A 459 -7.20 -7.79 23.49
CA ALA A 459 -6.94 -8.18 24.87
C ALA A 459 -5.63 -8.98 25.00
N GLN A 460 -5.30 -9.80 24.01
CA GLN A 460 -4.01 -10.51 23.94
C GLN A 460 -2.86 -9.52 23.74
N LEU A 461 -2.95 -8.60 22.76
CA LEU A 461 -1.94 -7.56 22.55
C LEU A 461 -1.69 -6.71 23.81
N LEU A 462 -2.75 -6.36 24.55
CA LEU A 462 -2.61 -5.62 25.82
C LEU A 462 -1.88 -6.42 26.90
N ARG A 463 -2.07 -7.74 26.94
CA ARG A 463 -1.33 -8.61 27.89
C ARG A 463 0.14 -8.68 27.52
N ASP A 464 0.45 -8.82 26.24
CA ASP A 464 1.81 -8.92 25.72
C ASP A 464 2.58 -7.60 25.91
N GLU A 465 1.93 -6.45 25.67
CA GLU A 465 2.51 -5.13 25.95
C GLU A 465 2.78 -4.91 27.44
N ARG A 466 1.89 -5.34 28.33
CA ARG A 466 2.13 -5.26 29.79
C ARG A 466 3.27 -6.17 30.22
N GLY A 467 3.39 -7.35 29.66
CA GLY A 467 4.51 -8.26 29.90
C GLY A 467 5.86 -7.68 29.44
N ASN A 468 5.89 -7.02 28.30
CA ASN A 468 7.07 -6.34 27.77
C ASN A 468 7.40 -5.06 28.56
N LEU A 469 6.40 -4.26 28.97
CA LEU A 469 6.61 -3.08 29.83
C LEU A 469 7.25 -3.45 31.17
N VAL A 470 6.88 -4.57 31.76
CA VAL A 470 7.49 -5.04 33.02
C VAL A 470 8.95 -5.48 32.78
N LYS A 471 9.25 -6.10 31.65
CA LYS A 471 10.63 -6.45 31.26
C LYS A 471 11.46 -5.20 30.93
N ASP A 472 10.89 -4.24 30.19
CA ASP A 472 11.56 -2.99 29.83
C ASP A 472 11.76 -2.06 31.03
N LEU A 473 10.79 -1.98 31.96
CA LEU A 473 10.97 -1.27 33.24
C LEU A 473 12.06 -1.93 34.08
N GLY A 474 12.13 -3.25 34.09
CA GLY A 474 13.21 -3.97 34.76
C GLY A 474 14.59 -3.66 34.16
N SER A 475 14.71 -3.62 32.85
CA SER A 475 15.97 -3.27 32.16
C SER A 475 16.30 -1.79 32.31
N GLN A 476 15.32 -0.88 32.21
CA GLN A 476 15.51 0.57 32.42
C GLN A 476 15.87 0.90 33.84
N VAL A 477 15.32 0.22 34.85
CA VAL A 477 15.72 0.39 36.26
C VAL A 477 17.17 -0.05 36.44
N LEU A 478 17.62 -1.12 35.81
CA LEU A 478 19.03 -1.56 35.83
C LEU A 478 19.94 -0.56 35.10
N ASP A 479 19.51 -0.01 33.97
CA ASP A 479 20.26 1.03 33.25
C ASP A 479 20.32 2.36 34.03
N VAL A 480 19.22 2.80 34.62
CA VAL A 480 19.19 3.99 35.47
C VAL A 480 20.04 3.78 36.73
N ALA A 481 20.00 2.60 37.33
CA ALA A 481 20.88 2.26 38.46
C ALA A 481 22.36 2.28 38.07
N SER A 482 22.70 1.76 36.85
CA SER A 482 24.06 1.78 36.32
C SER A 482 24.55 3.20 35.97
N VAL A 483 23.64 4.07 35.52
CA VAL A 483 23.92 5.51 35.27
C VAL A 483 24.04 6.27 36.57
N ALA A 484 23.17 6.00 37.58
CA ALA A 484 23.24 6.63 38.90
C ALA A 484 24.53 6.31 39.66
N LEU A 485 25.06 5.09 39.48
CA LEU A 485 26.36 4.69 40.05
C LEU A 485 27.57 5.34 39.33
N ARG A 486 27.38 5.86 38.11
CA ARG A 486 28.42 6.55 37.31
C ARG A 486 28.33 8.08 37.39
N LEU A 487 27.23 8.63 37.91
CA LEU A 487 26.97 10.08 38.04
C LEU A 487 27.99 10.84 38.91
N PRO A 488 28.49 10.34 40.08
CA PRO A 488 29.41 11.11 40.90
C PRO A 488 30.69 11.54 40.18
N LYS A 489 31.24 10.67 39.31
CA LYS A 489 32.47 10.98 38.53
C LYS A 489 32.28 11.93 37.35
N ARG A 490 31.06 12.10 36.86
CA ARG A 490 30.78 13.04 35.75
C ARG A 490 30.30 14.41 36.20
N LEU A 491 29.66 14.50 37.39
CA LEU A 491 29.27 15.77 37.99
C LEU A 491 30.49 16.59 38.41
N ASP A 492 31.51 15.97 38.98
CA ASP A 492 32.76 16.63 39.35
C ASP A 492 33.45 17.30 38.16
N GLY A 493 33.48 16.62 37.01
CA GLY A 493 34.02 17.19 35.76
C GLY A 493 33.18 18.31 35.11
N LEU A 494 31.87 18.36 35.40
CA LEU A 494 30.98 19.42 34.91
C LEU A 494 31.04 20.65 35.85
N LEU A 495 31.10 20.44 37.15
CA LEU A 495 31.26 21.53 38.12
C LEU A 495 32.58 22.25 37.93
N THR A 496 33.68 21.54 37.66
CA THR A 496 34.99 22.13 37.35
C THR A 496 34.94 22.96 36.05
N ARG A 497 34.20 22.55 35.04
CA ARG A 497 34.05 23.31 33.77
C ARG A 497 33.13 24.53 33.90
N ILE A 498 32.19 24.53 34.83
CA ILE A 498 31.33 25.68 35.16
C ILE A 498 32.15 26.73 35.91
N ASP A 499 32.98 26.31 36.87
CA ASP A 499 33.88 27.19 37.62
C ASP A 499 34.97 27.82 36.74
N GLU A 500 35.44 27.14 35.73
CA GLU A 500 36.41 27.63 34.75
C GLU A 500 35.81 28.53 33.64
N GLY A 501 34.48 28.77 33.63
CA GLY A 501 33.80 29.65 32.66
C GLY A 501 33.85 29.19 31.21
N SER A 502 34.20 27.92 30.96
CA SER A 502 34.45 27.39 29.60
C SER A 502 33.22 26.75 28.92
N LEU A 503 32.01 26.84 29.50
CA LEU A 503 30.78 26.31 28.92
C LEU A 503 30.19 27.26 27.87
N GLN A 504 30.56 27.07 26.61
CA GLN A 504 29.88 27.70 25.50
C GLN A 504 28.66 26.86 25.11
N VAL A 505 27.46 27.30 25.48
CA VAL A 505 26.19 26.71 25.03
C VAL A 505 25.88 27.27 23.62
N ALA A 506 26.36 26.61 22.57
CA ALA A 506 25.97 26.93 21.22
C ALA A 506 24.53 26.45 20.95
N ASN A 507 23.59 27.37 20.85
CA ASN A 507 22.22 27.06 20.44
C ASN A 507 21.97 27.53 18.99
N PRO A 508 22.19 26.64 18.00
CA PRO A 508 22.11 27.02 16.58
C PRO A 508 20.70 27.41 16.11
N ARG A 509 19.66 27.15 16.91
CA ARG A 509 18.29 27.61 16.63
C ARG A 509 18.09 29.06 17.04
N LEU A 510 18.62 29.45 18.20
CA LEU A 510 18.54 30.83 18.70
C LEU A 510 19.34 31.78 17.81
N GLU A 511 20.55 31.41 17.40
CA GLU A 511 21.38 32.20 16.48
C GLU A 511 20.69 32.42 15.12
N ARG A 512 20.01 31.41 14.57
CA ARG A 512 19.25 31.56 13.32
C ARG A 512 18.03 32.47 13.46
N GLN A 513 17.36 32.44 14.63
CA GLN A 513 16.22 33.35 14.90
C GLN A 513 16.68 34.80 15.08
N LEU A 514 17.76 35.02 15.82
CA LEU A 514 18.34 36.34 16.01
C LEU A 514 18.88 36.93 14.68
N ALA A 515 19.48 36.09 13.84
CA ALA A 515 19.93 36.49 12.52
C ALA A 515 18.78 36.84 11.54
N ARG A 516 17.60 36.21 11.69
CA ARG A 516 16.39 36.58 10.95
C ARG A 516 15.79 37.88 11.45
N LEU A 517 15.65 38.07 12.75
CA LEU A 517 15.17 39.30 13.37
C LEU A 517 16.03 40.49 12.98
N ASN A 518 17.35 40.37 13.05
CA ASN A 518 18.28 41.43 12.71
C ASN A 518 18.22 41.83 11.21
N ARG A 519 17.97 40.88 10.30
CA ARG A 519 17.75 41.15 8.88
C ARG A 519 16.41 41.88 8.65
N THR A 520 15.35 41.49 9.33
CA THR A 520 14.04 42.15 9.19
C THR A 520 14.08 43.56 9.77
N ALA A 521 14.73 43.76 10.91
CA ALA A 521 14.92 45.08 11.51
C ALA A 521 15.72 46.04 10.59
N ARG A 522 16.83 45.57 9.99
CA ARG A 522 17.61 46.39 9.03
C ARG A 522 16.82 46.78 7.78
N ARG A 523 15.96 45.92 7.26
CA ARG A 523 15.05 46.22 6.14
C ARG A 523 13.99 47.23 6.54
N ALA A 524 13.42 47.14 7.73
CA ALA A 524 12.44 48.08 8.23
C ALA A 524 13.07 49.49 8.42
N VAL A 525 14.27 49.57 8.98
CA VAL A 525 14.99 50.82 9.14
C VAL A 525 15.34 51.43 7.76
N ALA A 526 15.82 50.66 6.81
CA ALA A 526 16.11 51.15 5.46
C ALA A 526 14.86 51.68 4.73
N ALA A 527 13.70 51.01 4.90
CA ALA A 527 12.41 51.46 4.35
C ALA A 527 11.93 52.77 4.99
N LEU A 528 12.10 52.93 6.32
CA LEU A 528 11.77 54.16 7.04
C LEU A 528 12.66 55.34 6.58
N ILE A 529 13.96 55.11 6.44
CA ILE A 529 14.88 56.15 5.95
C ILE A 529 14.52 56.53 4.51
N PHE A 530 14.24 55.59 3.63
CA PHE A 530 13.75 55.83 2.29
C PHE A 530 12.50 56.72 2.29
N GLY A 531 11.45 56.35 3.07
CA GLY A 531 10.22 57.10 3.18
C GLY A 531 10.46 58.53 3.71
N ALA A 532 11.25 58.69 4.77
CA ALA A 532 11.53 59.98 5.37
C ALA A 532 12.29 60.90 4.40
N VAL A 533 13.32 60.42 3.71
CA VAL A 533 14.10 61.23 2.74
C VAL A 533 13.28 61.57 1.49
N LEU A 534 12.41 60.66 1.05
CA LEU A 534 11.52 60.87 -0.09
C LEU A 534 10.47 61.96 0.24
N ILE A 535 9.87 61.88 1.43
CA ILE A 535 8.88 62.87 1.90
C ILE A 535 9.57 64.25 2.09
N ALA A 536 10.74 64.28 2.73
CA ALA A 536 11.49 65.50 2.91
C ALA A 536 11.86 66.13 1.55
N GLY A 537 12.30 65.31 0.57
CA GLY A 537 12.56 65.78 -0.79
C GLY A 537 11.34 66.33 -1.49
N ALA A 538 10.18 65.70 -1.33
CA ALA A 538 8.91 66.18 -1.90
C ALA A 538 8.43 67.52 -1.27
N VAL A 539 8.61 67.70 0.03
CA VAL A 539 8.30 68.95 0.73
C VAL A 539 9.24 70.11 0.31
N VAL A 540 10.55 69.82 0.30
CA VAL A 540 11.56 70.83 -0.07
C VAL A 540 11.47 71.22 -1.55
N ARG A 541 10.99 70.37 -2.43
CA ARG A 541 10.78 70.63 -3.84
C ARG A 541 9.81 71.82 -4.09
N GLY A 542 8.95 72.13 -3.15
CA GLY A 542 8.05 73.28 -3.22
C GLY A 542 8.75 74.64 -3.01
N SER A 543 9.94 74.64 -2.34
CA SER A 543 10.76 75.85 -2.07
C SER A 543 12.08 75.87 -2.85
N ASP A 544 12.69 74.74 -3.11
CA ASP A 544 13.91 74.58 -3.87
C ASP A 544 13.86 73.32 -4.75
N LEU A 545 13.75 73.53 -6.05
CA LEU A 545 13.52 72.44 -7.03
C LEU A 545 14.78 71.55 -7.20
N VAL A 546 15.96 72.12 -7.05
CA VAL A 546 17.21 71.38 -7.21
C VAL A 546 17.49 70.50 -6.00
N LEU A 547 17.40 71.08 -4.81
CA LEU A 547 17.64 70.36 -3.55
C LEU A 547 16.56 69.26 -3.34
N GLY A 548 15.28 69.55 -3.63
CA GLY A 548 14.21 68.56 -3.57
C GLY A 548 14.43 67.38 -4.49
N ASN A 549 14.82 67.59 -5.75
CA ASN A 549 15.14 66.50 -6.66
C ASN A 549 16.37 65.67 -6.24
N VAL A 550 17.40 66.32 -5.71
CA VAL A 550 18.61 65.61 -5.18
C VAL A 550 18.24 64.71 -4.02
N LEU A 551 17.41 65.16 -3.08
CA LEU A 551 16.94 64.34 -1.95
C LEU A 551 16.05 63.16 -2.42
N MET A 552 15.17 63.42 -3.37
CA MET A 552 14.30 62.35 -3.92
C MET A 552 15.11 61.29 -4.65
N ILE A 553 16.09 61.67 -5.46
CA ILE A 553 16.99 60.72 -6.13
C ILE A 553 17.87 60.01 -5.11
N GLY A 554 18.41 60.74 -4.13
CA GLY A 554 19.24 60.19 -3.05
C GLY A 554 18.48 59.16 -2.16
N SER A 555 17.16 59.27 -2.05
CA SER A 555 16.36 58.32 -1.29
C SER A 555 16.40 56.88 -1.86
N VAL A 556 16.76 56.73 -3.15
CA VAL A 556 16.93 55.42 -3.79
C VAL A 556 18.07 54.60 -3.15
N LEU A 557 19.08 55.25 -2.58
CA LEU A 557 20.21 54.55 -1.94
C LEU A 557 19.81 53.70 -0.73
N PRO A 558 19.05 54.20 0.26
CA PRO A 558 18.54 53.35 1.34
C PRO A 558 17.63 52.22 0.85
N LEU A 559 16.82 52.45 -0.19
CA LEU A 559 15.98 51.42 -0.78
C LEU A 559 16.82 50.28 -1.39
N LEU A 560 17.81 50.60 -2.17
CA LEU A 560 18.75 49.62 -2.75
C LEU A 560 19.52 48.88 -1.68
N TYR A 561 19.97 49.56 -0.62
CA TYR A 561 20.64 48.93 0.52
C TYR A 561 19.73 47.91 1.20
N GLY A 562 18.45 48.26 1.45
CA GLY A 562 17.46 47.35 2.06
C GLY A 562 17.17 46.10 1.21
N LEU A 563 17.15 46.26 -0.11
CA LEU A 563 16.95 45.17 -1.06
C LEU A 563 18.22 44.27 -1.21
N TRP A 564 19.43 44.89 -1.12
CA TRP A 564 20.70 44.18 -1.33
C TRP A 564 21.23 43.51 -0.06
N ALA A 565 20.93 44.04 1.10
CA ALA A 565 21.31 43.47 2.40
C ALA A 565 20.73 42.07 2.67
N GLY A 566 19.82 41.58 1.79
CA GLY A 566 19.26 40.23 1.83
C GLY A 566 19.92 39.22 0.91
N ARG A 567 20.86 39.64 0.01
CA ARG A 567 21.37 38.78 -1.09
C ARG A 567 22.78 38.19 -0.90
N ARG A 568 23.46 38.42 0.19
CA ARG A 568 24.81 37.86 0.41
C ARG A 568 24.79 36.62 1.31
N ARG A 569 25.15 35.53 0.68
CA ARG A 569 25.61 34.18 1.03
C ARG A 569 24.52 33.10 1.06
N ARG A 570 24.44 32.42 -0.07
CA ARG A 570 24.31 30.95 -0.11
C ARG A 570 25.67 30.31 0.08
#